data_61e838d4132c7b9b8254b78f1b71a748
#
_entry.id   61e838d4132c7b9b8254b78f1b71a748
#
_cell.length_a   1.000
_cell.length_b   1.000
_cell.length_c   1.000
_cell.angle_alpha   90.00
_cell.angle_beta   90.00
_cell.angle_gamma   90.00
#
_symmetry.space_group_name_H-M   'P 1'
#
loop_
_entity.id
_entity.type
_entity.pdbx_description
1 polymer ?
#
loop_
_entity_poly.entity_id
_entity_poly.type
_entity_poly.pdbx_seq_one_letter_code
_entity_poly.pdbx_strand_id
1 'polypeptide(L)'
;DEAIQAANHLGYPVLMRPSYVLGGQNMIIAHSDKDIEEYMAIITSHMIENPVLIDKYMMGTEVEVDAICDGKDFLIPGIMEHVERAGVHSGDSISIYPAQNLSEKITDTIVRYTGLLAKELHAVGLINIQYVVYNNEVYVIEVNPRSSRTVPYISKVTGIPMVDIATKIMLGETLQSLGYKSGLYPKGKYVAVKVPVFSFEKLQDVDTMLGPEMKSTGECLGIATNLEDALLKGLIAAGYDLKKEGGVLISVRDSDKQEIIEIARPRRQRSYTRPRR
;
A
#
# COMPACT_ATOMS: atom_id res chain seq x y z
N ASP A 1 11.31 23.28 20.08
CA ASP A 1 10.66 22.96 21.38
C ASP A 1 9.23 22.44 21.22
N GLU A 2 8.33 23.12 20.47
CA GLU A 2 6.92 22.67 20.28
C GLU A 2 6.82 21.29 19.63
N ALA A 3 7.64 21.01 18.62
CA ALA A 3 7.66 19.71 17.93
C ALA A 3 8.03 18.56 18.88
N ILE A 4 9.03 18.76 19.73
CA ILE A 4 9.43 17.77 20.74
C ILE A 4 8.33 17.56 21.78
N GLN A 5 7.67 18.63 22.23
CA GLN A 5 6.54 18.51 23.16
C GLN A 5 5.38 17.73 22.55
N ALA A 6 5.04 18.01 21.30
CA ALA A 6 3.99 17.28 20.59
C ALA A 6 4.34 15.78 20.43
N ALA A 7 5.58 15.47 20.04
CA ALA A 7 6.03 14.09 19.91
C ALA A 7 6.04 13.33 21.23
N ASN A 8 6.50 13.98 22.32
CA ASN A 8 6.47 13.38 23.64
C ASN A 8 5.04 13.12 24.14
N HIS A 9 4.08 14.00 23.79
CA HIS A 9 2.67 13.79 24.11
C HIS A 9 2.08 12.60 23.35
N LEU A 10 2.41 12.44 22.06
CA LEU A 10 1.97 11.32 21.22
C LEU A 10 2.69 10.01 21.58
N GLY A 11 3.90 10.11 22.13
CA GLY A 11 4.82 8.98 22.35
C GLY A 11 5.48 8.50 21.06
N TYR A 12 6.78 8.22 21.13
CA TYR A 12 7.56 7.72 19.98
C TYR A 12 7.16 6.29 19.56
N PRO A 13 7.36 5.92 18.28
CA PRO A 13 7.79 6.76 17.17
C PRO A 13 6.66 7.66 16.66
N VAL A 14 7.05 8.78 16.03
CA VAL A 14 6.13 9.73 15.39
C VAL A 14 6.49 9.93 13.91
N LEU A 15 5.49 10.21 13.08
CA LEU A 15 5.66 10.59 11.69
C LEU A 15 5.65 12.11 11.60
N MET A 16 6.69 12.68 11.00
CA MET A 16 6.79 14.13 10.78
C MET A 16 6.67 14.42 9.29
N ARG A 17 5.84 15.39 8.94
CA ARG A 17 5.63 15.80 7.55
C ARG A 17 5.36 17.29 7.43
N PRO A 18 5.86 17.96 6.38
CA PRO A 18 5.42 19.31 6.04
C PRO A 18 3.93 19.30 5.68
N SER A 19 3.21 20.43 5.89
CA SER A 19 1.76 20.51 5.63
C SER A 19 1.39 20.29 4.16
N TYR A 20 2.27 20.63 3.23
CA TYR A 20 2.04 20.45 1.80
C TYR A 20 3.10 19.53 1.21
N VAL A 21 2.79 18.24 1.14
CA VAL A 21 3.70 17.20 0.65
C VAL A 21 3.08 16.48 -0.53
N LEU A 22 3.88 16.25 -1.57
CA LEU A 22 3.55 15.37 -2.69
C LEU A 22 4.51 14.18 -2.71
N GLY A 23 3.97 12.97 -2.77
CA GLY A 23 4.77 11.74 -2.87
C GLY A 23 5.68 11.46 -1.68
N GLY A 24 5.32 11.92 -0.48
CA GLY A 24 6.06 11.65 0.74
C GLY A 24 7.40 12.39 0.90
N GLN A 25 7.68 13.38 0.07
CA GLN A 25 8.93 14.16 0.15
C GLN A 25 9.10 14.82 1.51
N ASN A 26 10.32 14.75 2.05
CA ASN A 26 10.66 15.33 3.35
C ASN A 26 9.82 14.78 4.52
N MET A 27 9.27 13.58 4.41
CA MET A 27 8.66 12.89 5.54
C MET A 27 9.68 12.01 6.23
N ILE A 28 9.66 11.98 7.56
CA ILE A 28 10.51 11.09 8.36
C ILE A 28 9.72 10.41 9.48
N ILE A 29 10.22 9.25 9.89
CA ILE A 29 9.78 8.59 11.13
C ILE A 29 10.84 8.89 12.19
N ALA A 30 10.48 9.70 13.19
CA ALA A 30 11.35 10.07 14.28
C ALA A 30 11.14 9.14 15.48
N HIS A 31 12.23 8.62 16.02
CA HIS A 31 12.25 7.70 17.16
C HIS A 31 12.73 8.36 18.47
N SER A 32 13.27 9.59 18.36
CA SER A 32 13.82 10.33 19.49
C SER A 32 13.72 11.84 19.28
N ASP A 33 13.91 12.60 20.37
CA ASP A 33 14.00 14.06 20.34
C ASP A 33 15.11 14.54 19.37
N LYS A 34 16.22 13.81 19.33
CA LYS A 34 17.34 14.12 18.44
C LYS A 34 16.97 14.07 16.96
N ASP A 35 16.19 13.07 16.55
CA ASP A 35 15.73 12.95 15.17
C ASP A 35 14.86 14.16 14.78
N ILE A 36 14.05 14.64 15.73
CA ILE A 36 13.21 15.83 15.55
C ILE A 36 14.08 17.09 15.40
N GLU A 37 15.09 17.25 16.25
CA GLU A 37 16.01 18.40 16.20
C GLU A 37 16.73 18.46 14.84
N GLU A 38 17.28 17.32 14.39
CA GLU A 38 17.96 17.21 13.10
C GLU A 38 17.01 17.53 11.93
N TYR A 39 15.80 16.99 11.95
CA TYR A 39 14.79 17.25 10.92
C TYR A 39 14.37 18.71 10.90
N MET A 40 14.07 19.31 12.05
CA MET A 40 13.66 20.71 12.14
C MET A 40 14.75 21.67 11.69
N ALA A 41 16.03 21.33 11.93
CA ALA A 41 17.15 22.11 11.43
C ALA A 41 17.20 22.12 9.89
N ILE A 42 16.94 20.97 9.24
CA ILE A 42 16.85 20.85 7.77
C ILE A 42 15.68 21.70 7.24
N ILE A 43 14.48 21.53 7.80
CA ILE A 43 13.29 22.26 7.39
C ILE A 43 13.48 23.77 7.51
N THR A 44 14.04 24.23 8.63
CA THR A 44 14.29 25.66 8.87
C THR A 44 15.34 26.21 7.89
N SER A 45 16.38 25.45 7.57
CA SER A 45 17.42 25.87 6.62
C SER A 45 16.89 26.08 5.20
N HIS A 46 15.83 25.38 4.81
CA HIS A 46 15.17 25.52 3.50
C HIS A 46 14.08 26.59 3.47
N MET A 47 13.94 27.41 4.52
CA MET A 47 12.92 28.47 4.64
C MET A 47 11.49 27.96 4.39
N ILE A 48 11.18 26.75 4.84
CA ILE A 48 9.81 26.21 4.75
C ILE A 48 8.99 26.87 5.84
N GLU A 49 8.13 27.82 5.45
CA GLU A 49 7.25 28.57 6.36
C GLU A 49 6.02 27.80 6.79
N ASN A 50 5.75 26.64 6.18
CA ASN A 50 4.54 25.86 6.44
C ASN A 50 4.66 25.07 7.76
N PRO A 51 3.57 24.94 8.52
CA PRO A 51 3.55 24.10 9.72
C PRO A 51 3.98 22.67 9.42
N VAL A 52 4.73 22.07 10.35
CA VAL A 52 5.06 20.64 10.32
C VAL A 52 4.00 19.89 11.11
N LEU A 53 3.41 18.88 10.50
CA LEU A 53 2.47 17.97 11.14
C LEU A 53 3.25 16.85 11.82
N ILE A 54 2.81 16.48 13.01
CA ILE A 54 3.39 15.39 13.79
C ILE A 54 2.26 14.44 14.14
N ASP A 55 2.31 13.24 13.58
CA ASP A 55 1.32 12.20 13.75
C ASP A 55 1.90 11.01 14.52
N LYS A 56 1.08 10.31 15.30
CA LYS A 56 1.48 9.03 15.88
C LYS A 56 1.80 8.04 14.75
N TYR A 57 3.03 7.50 14.75
CA TYR A 57 3.37 6.44 13.81
C TYR A 57 2.80 5.11 14.26
N MET A 58 1.93 4.53 13.44
CA MET A 58 1.27 3.25 13.69
C MET A 58 1.94 2.15 12.88
N MET A 59 2.66 1.24 13.53
CA MET A 59 3.31 0.10 12.90
C MET A 59 2.29 -1.02 12.59
N GLY A 60 1.31 -0.69 11.76
CA GLY A 60 0.26 -1.60 11.33
C GLY A 60 0.44 -2.12 9.92
N THR A 61 -0.56 -2.83 9.43
CA THR A 61 -0.66 -3.27 8.04
C THR A 61 -1.35 -2.20 7.22
N GLU A 62 -0.73 -1.73 6.17
CA GLU A 62 -1.38 -0.81 5.24
C GLU A 62 -2.32 -1.56 4.30
N VAL A 63 -3.44 -0.92 4.00
CA VAL A 63 -4.50 -1.42 3.13
C VAL A 63 -4.92 -0.31 2.19
N GLU A 64 -5.04 -0.63 0.92
CA GLU A 64 -5.42 0.31 -0.12
C GLU A 64 -6.73 -0.10 -0.80
N VAL A 65 -7.57 0.88 -1.05
CA VAL A 65 -8.85 0.72 -1.74
C VAL A 65 -8.94 1.75 -2.86
N ASP A 66 -9.21 1.27 -4.07
CA ASP A 66 -9.72 2.09 -5.16
C ASP A 66 -11.21 1.84 -5.31
N ALA A 67 -12.02 2.90 -5.29
CA ALA A 67 -13.46 2.81 -5.46
C ALA A 67 -13.94 3.69 -6.61
N ILE A 68 -15.09 3.31 -7.17
CA ILE A 68 -15.84 4.07 -8.15
C ILE A 68 -17.08 4.61 -7.46
N CYS A 69 -17.36 5.89 -7.61
CA CYS A 69 -18.46 6.57 -6.92
C CYS A 69 -19.33 7.36 -7.91
N ASP A 70 -20.64 7.38 -7.71
CA ASP A 70 -21.60 8.13 -8.53
C ASP A 70 -22.30 9.27 -7.76
N GLY A 71 -21.77 9.63 -6.58
CA GLY A 71 -22.32 10.64 -5.69
C GLY A 71 -23.38 10.11 -4.71
N LYS A 72 -23.86 8.87 -4.89
CA LYS A 72 -24.82 8.19 -4.00
C LYS A 72 -24.31 6.83 -3.56
N ASP A 73 -23.90 6.03 -4.52
CA ASP A 73 -23.40 4.68 -4.38
C ASP A 73 -21.90 4.62 -4.65
N PHE A 74 -21.27 3.56 -4.18
CA PHE A 74 -19.86 3.30 -4.40
C PHE A 74 -19.62 1.81 -4.68
N LEU A 75 -18.62 1.52 -5.49
CA LEU A 75 -18.18 0.17 -5.80
C LEU A 75 -16.70 0.04 -5.47
N ILE A 76 -16.37 -0.91 -4.62
CA ILE A 76 -15.01 -1.34 -4.33
C ILE A 76 -14.75 -2.63 -5.11
N PRO A 77 -13.96 -2.63 -6.18
CA PRO A 77 -13.63 -3.86 -6.92
C PRO A 77 -12.82 -4.86 -6.10
N GLY A 78 -12.01 -4.36 -5.16
CA GLY A 78 -11.26 -5.20 -4.23
C GLY A 78 -10.44 -4.41 -3.25
N ILE A 79 -10.06 -5.06 -2.16
CA ILE A 79 -9.21 -4.52 -1.11
C ILE A 79 -7.82 -5.13 -1.25
N MET A 80 -6.80 -4.28 -1.26
CA MET A 80 -5.39 -4.67 -1.38
C MET A 80 -4.68 -4.50 -0.05
N GLU A 81 -3.84 -5.47 0.30
CA GLU A 81 -3.00 -5.46 1.51
C GLU A 81 -1.53 -5.30 1.11
N HIS A 82 -0.80 -4.44 1.81
CA HIS A 82 0.63 -4.25 1.58
C HIS A 82 1.46 -5.25 2.40
N VAL A 83 2.56 -5.73 1.82
CA VAL A 83 3.51 -6.63 2.49
C VAL A 83 4.46 -5.83 3.37
N GLU A 84 4.89 -4.66 2.91
CA GLU A 84 5.79 -3.78 3.64
C GLU A 84 5.08 -3.17 4.85
N ARG A 85 5.88 -2.82 5.84
CA ARG A 85 5.39 -2.10 7.03
C ARG A 85 4.75 -0.77 6.65
N ALA A 86 3.83 -0.29 7.46
CA ALA A 86 3.29 1.05 7.36
C ALA A 86 4.41 2.11 7.31
N GLY A 87 4.20 3.17 6.52
CA GLY A 87 5.16 4.24 6.30
C GLY A 87 6.08 4.03 5.10
N VAL A 88 5.96 2.93 4.36
CA VAL A 88 6.52 2.78 3.02
C VAL A 88 5.50 3.28 2.00
N HIS A 89 5.95 4.11 1.05
CA HIS A 89 5.04 4.64 0.02
C HIS A 89 4.33 3.51 -0.74
N SER A 90 3.01 3.65 -0.97
CA SER A 90 2.19 2.60 -1.60
C SER A 90 2.69 2.17 -2.99
N GLY A 91 3.31 3.08 -3.74
CA GLY A 91 3.96 2.77 -5.01
C GLY A 91 5.16 1.83 -4.89
N ASP A 92 5.83 1.83 -3.74
CA ASP A 92 7.03 1.03 -3.44
C ASP A 92 6.71 -0.27 -2.73
N SER A 93 5.45 -0.45 -2.31
CA SER A 93 5.00 -1.63 -1.59
C SER A 93 4.51 -2.73 -2.54
N ILE A 94 4.80 -3.98 -2.17
CA ILE A 94 4.15 -5.15 -2.75
C ILE A 94 2.71 -5.16 -2.27
N SER A 95 1.74 -5.15 -3.20
CA SER A 95 0.31 -5.16 -2.85
C SER A 95 -0.31 -6.49 -3.28
N ILE A 96 -1.05 -7.11 -2.37
CA ILE A 96 -1.71 -8.40 -2.56
C ILE A 96 -3.23 -8.20 -2.69
N TYR A 97 -3.83 -8.76 -3.71
CA TYR A 97 -5.28 -8.86 -3.89
C TYR A 97 -5.72 -10.33 -4.04
N PRO A 98 -6.80 -10.74 -3.39
CA PRO A 98 -7.49 -10.07 -2.28
C PRO A 98 -6.60 -10.03 -1.04
N ALA A 99 -6.86 -9.09 -0.15
CA ALA A 99 -6.20 -9.04 1.16
C ALA A 99 -6.31 -10.39 1.88
N GLN A 100 -5.21 -10.85 2.51
CA GLN A 100 -5.08 -12.21 3.05
C GLN A 100 -5.31 -12.26 4.56
N ASN A 101 -4.94 -11.20 5.27
CA ASN A 101 -4.86 -11.18 6.73
C ASN A 101 -5.92 -10.29 7.40
N LEU A 102 -6.91 -9.81 6.65
CA LEU A 102 -7.97 -8.98 7.20
C LEU A 102 -9.13 -9.83 7.72
N SER A 103 -9.53 -9.57 8.96
CA SER A 103 -10.77 -10.14 9.50
C SER A 103 -12.01 -9.56 8.81
N GLU A 104 -13.12 -10.26 8.88
CA GLU A 104 -14.42 -9.79 8.34
C GLU A 104 -14.80 -8.43 8.97
N LYS A 105 -14.64 -8.28 10.29
CA LYS A 105 -14.88 -7.01 11.00
C LYS A 105 -14.06 -5.85 10.43
N ILE A 106 -12.79 -6.07 10.13
CA ILE A 106 -11.91 -5.04 9.55
C ILE A 106 -12.34 -4.73 8.12
N THR A 107 -12.62 -5.75 7.33
CA THR A 107 -13.13 -5.60 5.96
C THR A 107 -14.42 -4.77 5.92
N ASP A 108 -15.40 -5.10 6.76
CA ASP A 108 -16.66 -4.37 6.86
C ASP A 108 -16.45 -2.91 7.29
N THR A 109 -15.49 -2.68 8.20
CA THR A 109 -15.14 -1.32 8.64
C THR A 109 -14.54 -0.51 7.50
N ILE A 110 -13.64 -1.09 6.71
CA ILE A 110 -13.04 -0.45 5.53
C ILE A 110 -14.12 -0.12 4.50
N VAL A 111 -15.00 -1.06 4.20
CA VAL A 111 -16.12 -0.84 3.26
C VAL A 111 -17.02 0.30 3.73
N ARG A 112 -17.39 0.29 5.01
CA ARG A 112 -18.21 1.34 5.61
C ARG A 112 -17.51 2.72 5.57
N TYR A 113 -16.23 2.78 5.93
CA TYR A 113 -15.46 4.04 5.90
C TYR A 113 -15.32 4.58 4.47
N THR A 114 -15.03 3.70 3.50
CA THR A 114 -14.97 4.08 2.09
C THR A 114 -16.29 4.70 1.63
N GLY A 115 -17.44 4.09 1.97
CA GLY A 115 -18.76 4.62 1.60
C GLY A 115 -19.07 5.96 2.26
N LEU A 116 -18.74 6.13 3.54
CA LEU A 116 -18.92 7.40 4.24
C LEU A 116 -18.05 8.51 3.64
N LEU A 117 -16.77 8.25 3.41
CA LEU A 117 -15.85 9.22 2.82
C LEU A 117 -16.25 9.59 1.40
N ALA A 118 -16.62 8.62 0.57
CA ALA A 118 -17.10 8.87 -0.78
C ALA A 118 -18.33 9.78 -0.81
N LYS A 119 -19.27 9.55 0.09
CA LYS A 119 -20.51 10.32 0.23
C LYS A 119 -20.24 11.74 0.73
N GLU A 120 -19.50 11.91 1.82
CA GLU A 120 -19.24 13.21 2.43
C GLU A 120 -18.36 14.11 1.53
N LEU A 121 -17.48 13.51 0.75
CA LEU A 121 -16.67 14.22 -0.25
C LEU A 121 -17.42 14.45 -1.58
N HIS A 122 -18.67 14.00 -1.70
CA HIS A 122 -19.45 14.06 -2.94
C HIS A 122 -18.67 13.50 -4.14
N ALA A 123 -17.94 12.41 -3.94
CA ALA A 123 -17.06 11.86 -4.95
C ALA A 123 -17.86 11.34 -6.16
N VAL A 124 -17.46 11.77 -7.37
CA VAL A 124 -17.98 11.28 -8.65
C VAL A 124 -16.80 10.84 -9.50
N GLY A 125 -16.77 9.58 -9.89
CA GLY A 125 -15.64 8.96 -10.59
C GLY A 125 -14.78 8.10 -9.64
N LEU A 126 -13.48 8.28 -9.66
CA LEU A 126 -12.53 7.44 -8.89
C LEU A 126 -12.08 8.12 -7.60
N ILE A 127 -11.97 7.31 -6.56
CA ILE A 127 -11.39 7.71 -5.27
C ILE A 127 -10.46 6.61 -4.79
N ASN A 128 -9.28 7.01 -4.33
CA ASN A 128 -8.30 6.11 -3.70
C ASN A 128 -8.20 6.45 -2.22
N ILE A 129 -8.23 5.45 -1.37
CA ILE A 129 -8.15 5.60 0.08
C ILE A 129 -7.10 4.64 0.63
N GLN A 130 -6.21 5.18 1.44
CA GLN A 130 -5.20 4.39 2.15
C GLN A 130 -5.57 4.33 3.64
N TYR A 131 -5.51 3.12 4.17
CA TYR A 131 -5.80 2.79 5.55
C TYR A 131 -4.59 2.14 6.21
N VAL A 132 -4.50 2.25 7.52
CA VAL A 132 -3.66 1.38 8.35
C VAL A 132 -4.51 0.62 9.34
N VAL A 133 -4.30 -0.68 9.41
CA VAL A 133 -4.90 -1.56 10.42
C VAL A 133 -3.89 -1.73 11.55
N TYR A 134 -4.22 -1.20 12.71
CA TYR A 134 -3.37 -1.23 13.89
C TYR A 134 -4.18 -1.59 15.12
N ASN A 135 -3.71 -2.53 15.93
CA ASN A 135 -4.42 -3.04 17.12
C ASN A 135 -5.88 -3.45 16.84
N ASN A 136 -6.12 -4.08 15.70
CA ASN A 136 -7.44 -4.52 15.25
C ASN A 136 -8.47 -3.38 15.06
N GLU A 137 -7.97 -2.19 14.76
CA GLU A 137 -8.74 -1.00 14.39
C GLU A 137 -8.27 -0.43 13.05
N VAL A 138 -9.16 0.28 12.36
CA VAL A 138 -8.90 0.88 11.05
C VAL A 138 -8.75 2.38 11.17
N TYR A 139 -7.64 2.91 10.68
CA TYR A 139 -7.37 4.33 10.61
C TYR A 139 -7.20 4.76 9.16
N VAL A 140 -7.67 5.96 8.81
CA VAL A 140 -7.49 6.56 7.49
C VAL A 140 -6.15 7.28 7.45
N ILE A 141 -5.30 6.94 6.49
CA ILE A 141 -4.04 7.64 6.24
C ILE A 141 -4.30 8.84 5.33
N GLU A 142 -4.88 8.59 4.16
CA GLU A 142 -5.20 9.64 3.20
C GLU A 142 -6.34 9.24 2.27
N VAL A 143 -6.99 10.27 1.70
CA VAL A 143 -8.05 10.13 0.71
C VAL A 143 -7.69 10.95 -0.52
N ASN A 144 -7.64 10.30 -1.66
CA ASN A 144 -7.28 10.89 -2.95
C ASN A 144 -8.46 10.80 -3.92
N PRO A 145 -9.26 11.87 -4.14
CA PRO A 145 -10.38 11.86 -5.09
C PRO A 145 -9.85 11.97 -6.54
N ARG A 146 -9.13 10.95 -6.97
CA ARG A 146 -8.51 10.82 -8.29
C ARG A 146 -8.21 9.35 -8.57
N SER A 147 -7.84 9.04 -9.81
CA SER A 147 -7.26 7.74 -10.16
C SER A 147 -5.93 7.51 -9.43
N SER A 148 -5.67 6.27 -9.06
CA SER A 148 -4.41 5.80 -8.49
C SER A 148 -3.62 4.96 -9.51
N ARG A 149 -2.39 4.60 -9.16
CA ARG A 149 -1.57 3.67 -9.95
C ARG A 149 -2.12 2.24 -9.90
N THR A 150 -2.81 1.88 -8.85
CA THR A 150 -3.37 0.54 -8.65
C THR A 150 -4.65 0.29 -9.46
N VAL A 151 -5.29 1.32 -10.00
CA VAL A 151 -6.50 1.19 -10.84
C VAL A 151 -6.33 0.24 -12.04
N PRO A 152 -5.27 0.32 -12.87
CA PRO A 152 -5.05 -0.64 -13.95
C PRO A 152 -4.84 -2.07 -13.44
N TYR A 153 -4.13 -2.22 -12.33
CA TYR A 153 -3.89 -3.49 -11.68
C TYR A 153 -5.21 -4.13 -11.20
N ILE A 154 -5.97 -3.44 -10.37
CA ILE A 154 -7.21 -3.98 -9.80
C ILE A 154 -8.28 -4.20 -10.88
N SER A 155 -8.36 -3.33 -11.89
CA SER A 155 -9.25 -3.51 -13.02
C SER A 155 -8.97 -4.80 -13.78
N LYS A 156 -7.69 -5.10 -14.05
CA LYS A 156 -7.27 -6.30 -14.76
C LYS A 156 -7.56 -7.58 -13.97
N VAL A 157 -7.34 -7.55 -12.66
CA VAL A 157 -7.47 -8.72 -11.78
C VAL A 157 -8.92 -9.06 -11.50
N THR A 158 -9.75 -8.04 -11.27
CA THR A 158 -11.17 -8.22 -10.95
C THR A 158 -12.06 -8.32 -12.19
N GLY A 159 -11.57 -7.89 -13.35
CA GLY A 159 -12.36 -7.77 -14.58
C GLY A 159 -13.31 -6.57 -14.57
N ILE A 160 -13.23 -5.68 -13.58
CA ILE A 160 -14.03 -4.47 -13.49
C ILE A 160 -13.33 -3.34 -14.24
N PRO A 161 -13.85 -2.84 -15.37
CA PRO A 161 -13.20 -1.78 -16.15
C PRO A 161 -13.41 -0.42 -15.49
N MET A 162 -12.66 -0.15 -14.42
CA MET A 162 -12.88 0.98 -13.52
C MET A 162 -12.88 2.34 -14.23
N VAL A 163 -11.95 2.55 -15.15
CA VAL A 163 -11.84 3.84 -15.87
C VAL A 163 -13.06 4.04 -16.79
N ASP A 164 -13.50 3.01 -17.50
CA ASP A 164 -14.68 3.06 -18.36
C ASP A 164 -15.95 3.36 -17.55
N ILE A 165 -16.15 2.67 -16.44
CA ILE A 165 -17.29 2.88 -15.53
C ILE A 165 -17.25 4.30 -14.96
N ALA A 166 -16.09 4.75 -14.45
CA ALA A 166 -15.94 6.09 -13.89
C ALA A 166 -16.22 7.18 -14.95
N THR A 167 -15.76 6.98 -16.19
CA THR A 167 -16.04 7.90 -17.29
C THR A 167 -17.53 7.99 -17.59
N LYS A 168 -18.24 6.86 -17.66
CA LYS A 168 -19.70 6.84 -17.87
C LYS A 168 -20.45 7.53 -16.73
N ILE A 169 -20.02 7.32 -15.50
CA ILE A 169 -20.59 8.00 -14.33
C ILE A 169 -20.38 9.51 -14.41
N MET A 170 -19.20 9.98 -14.80
CA MET A 170 -18.94 11.42 -15.01
C MET A 170 -19.78 12.02 -16.13
N LEU A 171 -20.26 11.18 -17.06
CA LEU A 171 -21.19 11.57 -18.13
C LEU A 171 -22.67 11.44 -17.72
N GLY A 172 -22.97 11.08 -16.47
CA GLY A 172 -24.32 11.08 -15.92
C GLY A 172 -24.95 9.70 -15.70
N GLU A 173 -24.24 8.60 -15.99
CA GLU A 173 -24.66 7.26 -15.63
C GLU A 173 -24.55 7.02 -14.12
N THR A 174 -25.22 5.98 -13.62
CA THR A 174 -25.09 5.52 -12.23
C THR A 174 -24.53 4.10 -12.17
N LEU A 175 -23.98 3.71 -11.03
CA LEU A 175 -23.56 2.33 -10.82
C LEU A 175 -24.70 1.34 -11.05
N GLN A 176 -25.90 1.70 -10.61
CA GLN A 176 -27.10 0.87 -10.80
C GLN A 176 -27.49 0.73 -12.29
N SER A 177 -27.46 1.82 -13.09
CA SER A 177 -27.76 1.75 -14.53
C SER A 177 -26.74 0.92 -15.29
N LEU A 178 -25.49 0.88 -14.81
CA LEU A 178 -24.40 0.08 -15.36
C LEU A 178 -24.40 -1.37 -14.85
N GLY A 179 -25.38 -1.74 -14.00
CA GLY A 179 -25.55 -3.11 -13.50
C GLY A 179 -24.70 -3.49 -12.27
N TYR A 180 -24.10 -2.50 -11.60
CA TYR A 180 -23.29 -2.73 -10.40
C TYR A 180 -24.07 -2.42 -9.13
N LYS A 181 -23.80 -3.24 -8.09
CA LYS A 181 -24.35 -3.03 -6.75
C LYS A 181 -23.35 -2.20 -5.93
N SER A 182 -23.89 -1.41 -4.99
CA SER A 182 -23.07 -0.66 -4.01
C SER A 182 -22.32 -1.61 -3.08
N GLY A 183 -21.09 -1.21 -2.70
CA GLY A 183 -20.26 -1.92 -1.74
C GLY A 183 -19.10 -2.69 -2.34
N LEU A 184 -18.65 -3.72 -1.62
CA LEU A 184 -17.52 -4.55 -2.03
C LEU A 184 -17.95 -5.59 -3.08
N TYR A 185 -17.23 -5.61 -4.21
CA TYR A 185 -17.44 -6.62 -5.24
C TYR A 185 -16.92 -8.00 -4.79
N PRO A 186 -17.63 -9.08 -5.15
CA PRO A 186 -17.20 -10.42 -4.76
C PRO A 186 -15.80 -10.76 -5.29
N LYS A 187 -14.96 -11.32 -4.44
CA LYS A 187 -13.62 -11.77 -4.84
C LYS A 187 -13.67 -12.87 -5.87
N GLY A 188 -12.80 -12.80 -6.87
CA GLY A 188 -12.60 -13.83 -7.89
C GLY A 188 -11.77 -15.02 -7.37
N LYS A 189 -11.44 -15.92 -8.29
CA LYS A 189 -10.64 -17.14 -8.02
C LYS A 189 -9.12 -16.90 -7.99
N TYR A 190 -8.68 -15.75 -8.45
CA TYR A 190 -7.25 -15.46 -8.58
C TYR A 190 -6.75 -14.60 -7.43
N VAL A 191 -5.52 -14.88 -7.03
CA VAL A 191 -4.68 -14.01 -6.23
C VAL A 191 -3.77 -13.25 -7.17
N ALA A 192 -3.60 -11.99 -6.94
CA ALA A 192 -2.72 -11.14 -7.71
C ALA A 192 -1.78 -10.36 -6.79
N VAL A 193 -0.55 -10.16 -7.26
CA VAL A 193 0.49 -9.45 -6.53
C VAL A 193 1.07 -8.39 -7.44
N LYS A 194 0.98 -7.14 -7.01
CA LYS A 194 1.72 -6.02 -7.60
C LYS A 194 3.11 -6.00 -6.99
N VAL A 195 4.15 -6.05 -7.80
CA VAL A 195 5.55 -5.94 -7.36
C VAL A 195 6.15 -4.66 -7.95
N PRO A 196 6.67 -3.74 -7.13
CA PRO A 196 7.32 -2.53 -7.62
C PRO A 196 8.63 -2.85 -8.35
N VAL A 197 8.98 -2.01 -9.30
CA VAL A 197 10.26 -2.06 -10.01
C VAL A 197 11.09 -0.85 -9.66
N PHE A 198 12.33 -1.07 -9.26
CA PHE A 198 13.29 -0.03 -8.90
C PHE A 198 14.41 0.04 -9.93
N SER A 199 14.89 1.24 -10.20
CA SER A 199 16.00 1.51 -11.11
C SER A 199 17.28 1.96 -10.37
N PHE A 200 17.52 1.43 -9.17
CA PHE A 200 18.67 1.83 -8.33
C PHE A 200 20.01 1.63 -9.03
N GLU A 201 20.13 0.61 -9.88
CA GLU A 201 21.35 0.36 -10.67
C GLU A 201 21.71 1.51 -11.62
N LYS A 202 20.72 2.34 -12.00
CA LYS A 202 20.90 3.49 -12.90
C LYS A 202 21.11 4.81 -12.16
N LEU A 203 20.86 4.84 -10.86
CA LEU A 203 20.91 6.00 -10.01
C LEU A 203 22.08 5.84 -9.03
N GLN A 204 23.15 6.62 -9.23
CA GLN A 204 24.28 6.64 -8.32
C GLN A 204 23.90 7.43 -7.06
N ASP A 205 24.41 7.02 -5.90
CA ASP A 205 24.27 7.70 -4.60
C ASP A 205 22.82 7.85 -4.07
N VAL A 206 21.90 6.99 -4.51
CA VAL A 206 20.52 6.97 -3.99
C VAL A 206 20.42 6.02 -2.80
N ASP A 207 19.84 6.49 -1.70
CA ASP A 207 19.46 5.63 -0.59
C ASP A 207 18.38 4.62 -1.03
N THR A 208 18.69 3.33 -0.89
CA THR A 208 17.81 2.23 -1.28
C THR A 208 16.81 1.83 -0.20
N MET A 209 16.87 2.43 0.99
CA MET A 209 15.90 2.17 2.05
C MET A 209 14.53 2.70 1.66
N LEU A 210 13.51 1.84 1.76
CA LEU A 210 12.13 2.22 1.51
C LEU A 210 11.57 3.02 2.69
N GLY A 211 10.81 4.05 2.36
CA GLY A 211 10.21 4.98 3.30
C GLY A 211 9.01 5.70 2.70
N PRO A 212 8.58 6.82 3.28
CA PRO A 212 7.43 7.57 2.81
C PRO A 212 7.59 8.14 1.39
N GLU A 213 8.82 8.46 0.97
CA GLU A 213 9.11 8.96 -0.37
C GLU A 213 9.17 7.84 -1.39
N MET A 214 8.45 8.03 -2.52
CA MET A 214 8.39 7.04 -3.58
C MET A 214 9.68 6.95 -4.38
N LYS A 215 10.21 5.73 -4.56
CA LYS A 215 11.46 5.41 -5.27
C LYS A 215 11.27 4.48 -6.48
N SER A 216 10.11 3.82 -6.58
CA SER A 216 9.81 2.92 -7.69
C SER A 216 9.61 3.66 -9.01
N THR A 217 10.05 3.03 -10.10
CA THR A 217 9.95 3.56 -11.47
C THR A 217 8.94 2.80 -12.33
N GLY A 218 8.40 1.71 -11.83
CA GLY A 218 7.42 0.87 -12.51
C GLY A 218 6.84 -0.18 -11.59
N GLU A 219 6.00 -1.03 -12.14
CA GLU A 219 5.37 -2.13 -11.41
C GLU A 219 5.09 -3.32 -12.33
N CYS A 220 5.09 -4.53 -11.77
CA CYS A 220 4.76 -5.77 -12.44
C CYS A 220 3.60 -6.47 -11.73
N LEU A 221 2.85 -7.26 -12.49
CA LEU A 221 1.74 -8.04 -11.99
C LEU A 221 2.07 -9.54 -12.04
N GLY A 222 2.02 -10.18 -10.87
CA GLY A 222 1.92 -11.64 -10.78
C GLY A 222 0.48 -12.06 -10.50
N ILE A 223 -0.01 -13.10 -11.19
CA ILE A 223 -1.36 -13.64 -10.99
C ILE A 223 -1.34 -15.16 -11.02
N ALA A 224 -2.01 -15.77 -10.03
CA ALA A 224 -2.13 -17.22 -9.90
C ALA A 224 -3.38 -17.58 -9.08
N THR A 225 -3.56 -18.86 -8.78
CA THR A 225 -4.65 -19.35 -7.91
C THR A 225 -4.26 -19.39 -6.42
N ASN A 226 -2.99 -19.15 -6.10
CA ASN A 226 -2.46 -19.05 -4.75
C ASN A 226 -1.46 -17.89 -4.65
N LEU A 227 -1.14 -17.48 -3.43
CA LEU A 227 -0.28 -16.33 -3.17
C LEU A 227 1.18 -16.58 -3.58
N GLU A 228 1.71 -17.74 -3.30
CA GLU A 228 3.12 -18.09 -3.51
C GLU A 228 3.48 -18.02 -5.00
N ASP A 229 2.65 -18.62 -5.85
CA ASP A 229 2.85 -18.59 -7.29
C ASP A 229 2.64 -17.18 -7.88
N ALA A 230 1.67 -16.42 -7.34
CA ALA A 230 1.44 -15.04 -7.77
C ALA A 230 2.64 -14.15 -7.42
N LEU A 231 3.15 -14.26 -6.19
CA LEU A 231 4.33 -13.52 -5.72
C LEU A 231 5.57 -13.90 -6.55
N LEU A 232 5.82 -15.20 -6.75
CA LEU A 232 6.94 -15.67 -7.55
C LEU A 232 6.92 -15.10 -8.98
N LYS A 233 5.74 -15.12 -9.63
CA LYS A 233 5.57 -14.54 -10.97
C LYS A 233 5.82 -13.04 -10.98
N GLY A 234 5.33 -12.32 -9.98
CA GLY A 234 5.53 -10.89 -9.84
C GLY A 234 7.02 -10.53 -9.65
N LEU A 235 7.72 -11.25 -8.78
CA LEU A 235 9.15 -11.07 -8.55
C LEU A 235 9.98 -11.33 -9.82
N ILE A 236 9.72 -12.44 -10.52
CA ILE A 236 10.40 -12.74 -11.80
C ILE A 236 10.13 -11.65 -12.84
N ALA A 237 8.88 -11.18 -12.95
CA ALA A 237 8.51 -10.11 -13.87
C ALA A 237 9.18 -8.77 -13.52
N ALA A 238 9.41 -8.50 -12.25
CA ALA A 238 10.12 -7.32 -11.75
C ALA A 238 11.65 -7.42 -11.90
N GLY A 239 12.16 -8.53 -12.42
CA GLY A 239 13.60 -8.72 -12.71
C GLY A 239 14.40 -9.40 -11.60
N TYR A 240 13.74 -9.92 -10.56
CA TYR A 240 14.43 -10.68 -9.51
C TYR A 240 14.92 -12.02 -10.05
N ASP A 241 16.22 -12.22 -9.98
CA ASP A 241 16.88 -13.49 -10.40
C ASP A 241 16.96 -14.44 -9.19
N LEU A 242 15.91 -15.22 -9.01
CA LEU A 242 15.82 -16.22 -7.94
C LEU A 242 16.66 -17.46 -8.30
N LYS A 243 17.82 -17.58 -7.69
CA LYS A 243 18.72 -18.73 -7.88
C LYS A 243 18.10 -19.99 -7.30
N LYS A 244 18.29 -21.11 -8.00
CA LYS A 244 17.82 -22.43 -7.55
C LYS A 244 18.88 -23.21 -6.75
N GLU A 245 20.12 -22.79 -6.84
CA GLU A 245 21.29 -23.42 -6.27
C GLU A 245 22.20 -22.36 -5.65
N GLY A 246 22.90 -22.71 -4.57
CA GLY A 246 23.85 -21.82 -3.89
C GLY A 246 23.58 -21.73 -2.39
N GLY A 247 24.33 -20.86 -1.74
CA GLY A 247 24.14 -20.52 -0.32
C GLY A 247 23.05 -19.46 -0.16
N VAL A 248 22.26 -19.57 0.90
CA VAL A 248 21.23 -18.59 1.27
C VAL A 248 21.60 -17.97 2.61
N LEU A 249 21.75 -16.64 2.62
CA LEU A 249 21.83 -15.88 3.87
C LEU A 249 20.41 -15.45 4.26
N ILE A 250 19.98 -15.84 5.46
CA ILE A 250 18.66 -15.51 5.98
C ILE A 250 18.84 -14.56 7.17
N SER A 251 18.26 -13.37 7.06
CA SER A 251 18.19 -12.40 8.15
C SER A 251 16.74 -11.98 8.34
N VAL A 252 16.23 -12.19 9.55
CA VAL A 252 14.86 -11.86 9.94
C VAL A 252 14.87 -11.20 11.31
N ARG A 253 13.80 -10.49 11.64
CA ARG A 253 13.61 -9.91 12.97
C ARG A 253 13.51 -11.02 14.03
N ASP A 254 13.79 -10.68 15.28
CA ASP A 254 13.86 -11.65 16.37
C ASP A 254 12.56 -12.42 16.59
N SER A 255 11.42 -11.80 16.40
CA SER A 255 10.10 -12.44 16.50
C SER A 255 9.90 -13.61 15.52
N ASP A 256 10.53 -13.56 14.34
CA ASP A 256 10.29 -14.49 13.24
C ASP A 256 11.35 -15.61 13.21
N LYS A 257 12.37 -15.53 14.08
CA LYS A 257 13.49 -16.50 14.09
C LYS A 257 13.05 -17.95 14.32
N GLN A 258 12.00 -18.18 15.10
CA GLN A 258 11.50 -19.53 15.36
C GLN A 258 10.84 -20.15 14.12
N GLU A 259 10.05 -19.39 13.41
CA GLU A 259 9.34 -19.85 12.22
C GLU A 259 10.30 -20.09 11.05
N ILE A 260 11.32 -19.23 10.89
CA ILE A 260 12.26 -19.34 9.78
C ILE A 260 13.14 -20.61 9.87
N ILE A 261 13.35 -21.18 11.05
CA ILE A 261 14.13 -22.41 11.24
C ILE A 261 13.50 -23.57 10.44
N GLU A 262 12.18 -23.68 10.44
CA GLU A 262 11.48 -24.74 9.69
C GLU A 262 11.54 -24.51 8.17
N ILE A 263 11.48 -23.24 7.74
CA ILE A 263 11.61 -22.88 6.34
C ILE A 263 13.04 -23.12 5.83
N ALA A 264 14.05 -22.80 6.66
CA ALA A 264 15.46 -22.96 6.33
C ALA A 264 15.94 -24.42 6.32
N ARG A 265 15.23 -25.35 6.99
CA ARG A 265 15.56 -26.77 6.92
C ARG A 265 15.41 -27.28 5.48
N PRO A 266 16.42 -27.96 4.91
CA PRO A 266 16.34 -28.48 3.56
C PRO A 266 15.15 -29.45 3.45
N ARG A 267 14.08 -29.01 2.83
CA ARG A 267 12.97 -29.88 2.42
C ARG A 267 13.50 -30.76 1.30
N ARG A 268 13.72 -32.04 1.56
CA ARG A 268 14.01 -33.04 0.53
C ARG A 268 12.99 -32.85 -0.61
N GLN A 269 13.49 -32.41 -1.75
CA GLN A 269 12.89 -32.36 -3.08
C GLN A 269 11.33 -32.32 -3.14
N ARG A 270 10.77 -31.14 -3.26
CA ARG A 270 9.58 -30.97 -4.07
C ARG A 270 10.03 -30.41 -5.42
N SER A 271 9.88 -31.21 -6.47
CA SER A 271 10.10 -30.79 -7.86
C SER A 271 9.13 -29.66 -8.20
N TYR A 272 9.62 -28.44 -8.32
CA TYR A 272 8.85 -27.37 -8.92
C TYR A 272 8.75 -27.63 -10.42
N THR A 273 7.58 -28.03 -10.88
CA THR A 273 7.26 -28.04 -12.30
C THR A 273 7.14 -26.60 -12.78
N ARG A 274 7.94 -26.26 -13.79
CA ARG A 274 7.88 -24.95 -14.46
C ARG A 274 6.42 -24.63 -14.86
N PRO A 275 5.90 -23.44 -14.58
CA PRO A 275 4.70 -22.98 -15.25
C PRO A 275 4.99 -22.92 -16.75
N ARG A 276 4.17 -23.55 -17.57
CA ARG A 276 4.21 -23.37 -19.03
C ARG A 276 3.91 -21.89 -19.33
N ARG A 277 4.68 -21.32 -20.26
CA ARG A 277 4.53 -19.95 -20.76
C ARG A 277 3.13 -19.70 -21.29
#